data_570e04d3e78294a86c6e3a29739942d9
#
_entry.id   570e04d3e78294a86c6e3a29739942d9
#
_cell.length_a   1.000
_cell.length_b   1.000
_cell.length_c   1.000
_cell.angle_alpha   90.00
_cell.angle_beta   90.00
_cell.angle_gamma   90.00
#
_symmetry.space_group_name_H-M   'P 1'
#
loop_
_entity.id
_entity.type
_entity.pdbx_description
1 polymer ?
#
loop_
_entity_poly.entity_id
_entity_poly.type
_entity_poly.pdbx_seq_one_letter_code
_entity_poly.pdbx_strand_id
1 'polypeptide(L)'
;MNTIDMHVHMVGNAASGHGCWVRVTALKAPLYGLMLRKLNLEFSALEKSSFDDLFRDRLLNFIRASGIDAACLLAQEAVYKDDGTVWKDAGNAFIPNDYVLGLARDYKEFIPAVSIHPARPDAIEELHRCLEQGAAMMKCLPNCQNINCNDSKFKPFWNLMAETGLPLLAHTGGEHTLQVVNADYADPETLRLPLECGVNVIAAHAATGSGPFDPDYVPTLIRLMREFQNLYADTSALNVPTRSYGLRPCLESELLAGRVVHGSDYPVPTSPAWAWLRGLIDSDQWTSLKRISNPIE
;
A
#
# COMPACT_ATOMS: atom_id res chain seq x y z
N MET A 1 8.86 19.15 12.30
CA MET A 1 7.95 18.67 11.23
C MET A 1 8.02 17.16 11.32
N ASN A 2 6.90 16.47 11.46
CA ASN A 2 6.93 15.01 11.58
C ASN A 2 7.11 14.38 10.20
N THR A 3 7.97 13.38 10.11
CA THR A 3 8.19 12.58 8.89
C THR A 3 7.34 11.31 8.98
N ILE A 4 6.47 11.10 7.99
CA ILE A 4 5.52 9.99 7.99
C ILE A 4 5.76 9.11 6.75
N ASP A 5 5.86 7.80 6.97
CA ASP A 5 5.78 6.82 5.88
C ASP A 5 4.31 6.48 5.63
N MET A 6 3.81 6.85 4.44
CA MET A 6 2.39 6.72 4.09
C MET A 6 1.98 5.33 3.60
N HIS A 7 2.95 4.38 3.45
CA HIS A 7 2.68 3.09 2.82
C HIS A 7 3.46 1.94 3.48
N VAL A 8 2.91 1.41 4.57
CA VAL A 8 3.55 0.33 5.34
C VAL A 8 2.55 -0.80 5.56
N HIS A 9 2.83 -1.98 5.01
CA HIS A 9 1.96 -3.13 5.16
C HIS A 9 2.17 -3.84 6.49
N MET A 10 1.05 -4.18 7.17
CA MET A 10 1.05 -5.23 8.18
C MET A 10 0.96 -6.59 7.49
N VAL A 11 1.68 -7.56 8.00
CA VAL A 11 1.57 -8.96 7.58
C VAL A 11 1.25 -9.80 8.82
N GLY A 12 0.26 -10.67 8.69
CA GLY A 12 -0.16 -11.54 9.79
C GLY A 12 -0.59 -12.91 9.30
N ASN A 13 -0.69 -13.87 10.22
CA ASN A 13 -1.08 -15.25 9.94
C ASN A 13 -2.31 -15.68 10.75
N ALA A 14 -2.89 -16.82 10.36
CA ALA A 14 -4.08 -17.36 11.04
C ALA A 14 -3.76 -17.93 12.45
N ALA A 15 -2.52 -18.30 12.71
CA ALA A 15 -2.12 -18.95 13.97
C ALA A 15 -1.97 -17.93 15.11
N SER A 16 -1.76 -16.65 14.83
CA SER A 16 -1.58 -15.59 15.83
C SER A 16 -2.87 -15.19 16.55
N GLY A 17 -4.05 -15.56 16.00
CA GLY A 17 -5.34 -15.29 16.66
C GLY A 17 -5.90 -13.88 16.47
N HIS A 18 -5.23 -13.02 15.69
CA HIS A 18 -5.69 -11.66 15.39
C HIS A 18 -6.64 -11.55 14.20
N GLY A 19 -7.06 -12.70 13.62
CA GLY A 19 -7.94 -12.76 12.47
C GLY A 19 -7.24 -12.52 11.13
N CYS A 20 -5.92 -12.31 11.13
CA CYS A 20 -5.10 -12.18 9.93
C CYS A 20 -4.94 -13.53 9.23
N TRP A 21 -4.70 -13.49 7.93
CA TRP A 21 -4.19 -14.66 7.21
C TRP A 21 -3.41 -14.26 5.96
N VAL A 22 -2.45 -15.08 5.60
CA VAL A 22 -1.69 -15.00 4.35
C VAL A 22 -1.55 -16.40 3.76
N ARG A 23 -1.75 -16.52 2.44
CA ARG A 23 -1.56 -17.75 1.66
C ARG A 23 -0.41 -17.56 0.70
N VAL A 24 0.69 -18.26 0.94
CA VAL A 24 1.89 -18.17 0.09
C VAL A 24 1.91 -19.39 -0.83
N THR A 25 1.79 -19.16 -2.13
CA THR A 25 1.93 -20.24 -3.13
C THR A 25 3.39 -20.62 -3.31
N ALA A 26 3.67 -21.85 -3.76
CA ALA A 26 5.03 -22.32 -4.02
C ALA A 26 5.80 -21.40 -4.97
N LEU A 27 5.11 -20.82 -5.98
CA LEU A 27 5.71 -19.89 -6.92
C LEU A 27 6.17 -18.57 -6.27
N LYS A 28 5.42 -18.09 -5.26
CA LYS A 28 5.72 -16.83 -4.54
C LYS A 28 6.60 -17.04 -3.29
N ALA A 29 6.78 -18.27 -2.84
CA ALA A 29 7.58 -18.58 -1.64
C ALA A 29 8.99 -17.99 -1.65
N PRO A 30 9.75 -17.99 -2.79
CA PRO A 30 11.08 -17.37 -2.81
C PRO A 30 11.05 -15.86 -2.54
N LEU A 31 10.03 -15.15 -3.07
CA LEU A 31 9.85 -13.71 -2.85
C LEU A 31 9.54 -13.42 -1.38
N TYR A 32 8.58 -14.14 -0.79
CA TYR A 32 8.25 -14.00 0.63
C TYR A 32 9.46 -14.36 1.52
N GLY A 33 10.22 -15.40 1.16
CA GLY A 33 11.45 -15.76 1.87
C GLY A 33 12.51 -14.64 1.83
N LEU A 34 12.65 -13.94 0.71
CA LEU A 34 13.53 -12.78 0.59
C LEU A 34 13.05 -11.62 1.47
N MET A 35 11.75 -11.32 1.45
CA MET A 35 11.15 -10.28 2.28
C MET A 35 11.40 -10.56 3.77
N LEU A 36 11.08 -11.76 4.25
CA LEU A 36 11.28 -12.13 5.64
C LEU A 36 12.76 -12.13 6.06
N ARG A 37 13.66 -12.59 5.18
CA ARG A 37 15.12 -12.55 5.45
C ARG A 37 15.60 -11.10 5.65
N LYS A 38 15.10 -10.14 4.90
CA LYS A 38 15.41 -8.71 5.07
C LYS A 38 14.95 -8.18 6.43
N LEU A 39 13.94 -8.80 7.03
CA LEU A 39 13.45 -8.50 8.37
C LEU A 39 14.14 -9.31 9.47
N ASN A 40 15.16 -10.11 9.13
CA ASN A 40 15.78 -11.09 10.03
C ASN A 40 14.75 -12.09 10.61
N LEU A 41 13.79 -12.53 9.77
CA LEU A 41 12.83 -13.57 10.08
C LEU A 41 13.03 -14.76 9.15
N GLU A 42 12.88 -15.96 9.71
CA GLU A 42 12.88 -17.18 8.91
C GLU A 42 11.50 -17.41 8.26
N PHE A 43 11.46 -18.08 7.12
CA PHE A 43 10.21 -18.42 6.43
C PHE A 43 9.27 -19.25 7.32
N SER A 44 9.83 -20.16 8.14
CA SER A 44 9.08 -20.96 9.12
C SER A 44 8.34 -20.11 10.18
N ALA A 45 8.73 -18.85 10.37
CA ALA A 45 8.04 -17.96 11.30
C ALA A 45 6.60 -17.68 10.86
N LEU A 46 6.28 -17.74 9.55
CA LEU A 46 4.92 -17.55 9.03
C LEU A 46 3.89 -18.54 9.60
N GLU A 47 4.32 -19.67 10.17
CA GLU A 47 3.41 -20.68 10.71
C GLU A 47 3.27 -20.59 12.23
N LYS A 48 4.06 -19.71 12.89
CA LYS A 48 4.08 -19.59 14.35
C LYS A 48 2.98 -18.66 14.85
N SER A 49 2.40 -18.98 16.00
CA SER A 49 1.41 -18.14 16.68
C SER A 49 1.96 -16.79 17.15
N SER A 50 3.27 -16.65 17.27
CA SER A 50 3.96 -15.40 17.61
C SER A 50 4.30 -14.52 16.41
N PHE A 51 3.91 -14.90 15.18
CA PHE A 51 4.38 -14.23 13.97
C PHE A 51 3.94 -12.76 13.89
N ASP A 52 2.67 -12.47 14.16
CA ASP A 52 2.13 -11.11 14.06
C ASP A 52 2.83 -10.18 15.06
N ASP A 53 3.07 -10.63 16.27
CA ASP A 53 3.81 -9.89 17.30
C ASP A 53 5.27 -9.66 16.89
N LEU A 54 5.94 -10.69 16.38
CA LEU A 54 7.32 -10.58 15.90
C LEU A 54 7.43 -9.59 14.74
N PHE A 55 6.48 -9.60 13.81
CA PHE A 55 6.45 -8.70 12.67
C PHE A 55 6.22 -7.25 13.13
N ARG A 56 5.21 -7.02 13.99
CA ARG A 56 4.94 -5.72 14.63
C ARG A 56 6.17 -5.18 15.36
N ASP A 57 6.77 -5.97 16.23
CA ASP A 57 7.91 -5.53 17.04
C ASP A 57 9.12 -5.21 16.17
N ARG A 58 9.33 -5.97 15.08
CA ARG A 58 10.38 -5.69 14.12
C ARG A 58 10.14 -4.35 13.41
N LEU A 59 8.90 -4.10 12.95
CA LEU A 59 8.52 -2.84 12.32
C LEU A 59 8.70 -1.65 13.27
N LEU A 60 8.23 -1.76 14.52
CA LEU A 60 8.43 -0.72 15.55
C LEU A 60 9.90 -0.40 15.77
N ASN A 61 10.76 -1.44 15.84
CA ASN A 61 12.18 -1.24 15.99
C ASN A 61 12.80 -0.51 14.80
N PHE A 62 12.36 -0.80 13.58
CA PHE A 62 12.81 -0.07 12.38
C PHE A 62 12.37 1.39 12.39
N ILE A 63 11.11 1.67 12.71
CA ILE A 63 10.61 3.06 12.80
C ILE A 63 11.41 3.83 13.86
N ARG A 64 11.56 3.29 15.07
CA ARG A 64 12.28 3.92 16.18
C ARG A 64 13.77 4.13 15.93
N ALA A 65 14.36 3.34 15.02
CA ALA A 65 15.78 3.45 14.64
C ALA A 65 15.99 4.26 13.34
N SER A 66 14.96 4.84 12.77
CA SER A 66 15.00 5.65 11.53
C SER A 66 14.73 7.13 11.81
N GLY A 67 14.76 7.94 10.75
CA GLY A 67 14.29 9.33 10.76
C GLY A 67 12.78 9.49 10.56
N ILE A 68 12.01 8.38 10.57
CA ILE A 68 10.55 8.38 10.41
C ILE A 68 9.89 8.43 11.79
N ASP A 69 8.98 9.38 12.01
CA ASP A 69 8.27 9.54 13.28
C ASP A 69 7.07 8.60 13.43
N ALA A 70 6.39 8.32 12.30
CA ALA A 70 5.21 7.44 12.26
C ALA A 70 5.03 6.79 10.89
N ALA A 71 4.27 5.70 10.85
CA ALA A 71 3.92 4.97 9.63
C ALA A 71 2.41 4.75 9.53
N CYS A 72 1.85 4.98 8.34
CA CYS A 72 0.49 4.56 8.01
C CYS A 72 0.47 3.04 7.85
N LEU A 73 -0.04 2.36 8.87
CA LEU A 73 -0.12 0.91 8.91
C LEU A 73 -1.39 0.43 8.19
N LEU A 74 -1.21 -0.35 7.12
CA LEU A 74 -2.26 -0.71 6.20
C LEU A 74 -2.97 -2.01 6.61
N ALA A 75 -4.30 -1.95 6.75
CA ALA A 75 -5.17 -3.12 6.72
C ALA A 75 -5.30 -3.67 5.29
N GLN A 76 -5.82 -4.90 5.17
CA GLN A 76 -6.05 -5.56 3.89
C GLN A 76 -7.41 -6.26 3.91
N GLU A 77 -8.36 -5.76 3.14
CA GLU A 77 -9.71 -6.33 3.03
C GLU A 77 -9.72 -7.59 2.15
N ALA A 78 -10.73 -8.43 2.36
CA ALA A 78 -11.02 -9.59 1.53
C ALA A 78 -11.47 -9.19 0.12
N VAL A 79 -11.54 -10.18 -0.77
CA VAL A 79 -12.09 -9.99 -2.13
C VAL A 79 -13.60 -10.20 -2.10
N TYR A 80 -14.33 -9.34 -2.80
CA TYR A 80 -15.78 -9.46 -2.96
C TYR A 80 -16.16 -9.62 -4.43
N LYS A 81 -17.26 -10.30 -4.67
CA LYS A 81 -17.92 -10.33 -5.97
C LYS A 81 -18.77 -9.08 -6.15
N ASP A 82 -19.22 -8.82 -7.37
CA ASP A 82 -20.03 -7.65 -7.71
C ASP A 82 -21.38 -7.61 -6.98
N ASP A 83 -21.87 -8.78 -6.52
CA ASP A 83 -23.09 -8.91 -5.73
C ASP A 83 -22.90 -8.62 -4.22
N GLY A 84 -21.69 -8.26 -3.80
CA GLY A 84 -21.37 -7.96 -2.40
C GLY A 84 -21.09 -9.19 -1.53
N THR A 85 -21.03 -10.39 -2.10
CA THR A 85 -20.63 -11.59 -1.36
C THR A 85 -19.12 -11.77 -1.33
N VAL A 86 -18.57 -12.24 -0.20
CA VAL A 86 -17.15 -12.55 -0.08
C VAL A 86 -16.75 -13.66 -1.07
N TRP A 87 -15.73 -13.40 -1.87
CA TRP A 87 -15.16 -14.39 -2.77
C TRP A 87 -14.05 -15.19 -2.07
N LYS A 88 -14.46 -16.24 -1.34
CA LYS A 88 -13.58 -17.01 -0.43
C LYS A 88 -12.34 -17.63 -1.08
N ASP A 89 -12.43 -17.96 -2.38
CA ASP A 89 -11.35 -18.61 -3.13
C ASP A 89 -10.40 -17.59 -3.81
N ALA A 90 -10.74 -16.30 -3.75
CA ALA A 90 -9.91 -15.23 -4.29
C ALA A 90 -9.13 -14.53 -3.17
N GLY A 91 -8.03 -13.89 -3.58
CA GLY A 91 -7.12 -13.20 -2.65
C GLY A 91 -6.19 -14.15 -1.91
N ASN A 92 -5.10 -13.61 -1.40
CA ASN A 92 -4.10 -14.38 -0.67
C ASN A 92 -3.61 -13.71 0.61
N ALA A 93 -4.23 -12.61 1.02
CA ALA A 93 -3.96 -11.97 2.30
C ALA A 93 -5.20 -11.24 2.84
N PHE A 94 -5.33 -11.18 4.16
CA PHE A 94 -6.34 -10.42 4.88
C PHE A 94 -5.77 -9.92 6.20
N ILE A 95 -5.93 -8.65 6.49
CA ILE A 95 -5.54 -7.99 7.74
C ILE A 95 -6.75 -7.17 8.21
N PRO A 96 -7.41 -7.57 9.32
CA PRO A 96 -8.60 -6.91 9.80
C PRO A 96 -8.39 -5.43 10.17
N ASN A 97 -9.39 -4.59 9.92
CA ASN A 97 -9.40 -3.20 10.37
C ASN A 97 -9.22 -3.11 11.90
N ASP A 98 -9.90 -3.97 12.68
CA ASP A 98 -9.81 -3.97 14.13
C ASP A 98 -8.39 -4.21 14.65
N TYR A 99 -7.62 -5.04 13.96
CA TYR A 99 -6.23 -5.30 14.34
C TYR A 99 -5.37 -4.05 14.12
N VAL A 100 -5.47 -3.40 12.96
CA VAL A 100 -4.71 -2.18 12.66
C VAL A 100 -5.13 -1.02 13.56
N LEU A 101 -6.43 -0.83 13.79
CA LEU A 101 -6.96 0.19 14.72
C LEU A 101 -6.48 -0.07 16.17
N GLY A 102 -6.45 -1.34 16.59
CA GLY A 102 -5.92 -1.74 17.88
C GLY A 102 -4.43 -1.41 18.03
N LEU A 103 -3.63 -1.76 17.02
CA LEU A 103 -2.20 -1.45 17.03
C LEU A 103 -1.93 0.06 17.05
N ALA A 104 -2.69 0.85 16.30
CA ALA A 104 -2.54 2.31 16.31
C ALA A 104 -2.94 2.95 17.64
N ARG A 105 -3.90 2.37 18.37
CA ARG A 105 -4.25 2.79 19.72
C ARG A 105 -3.15 2.49 20.73
N ASP A 106 -2.48 1.34 20.57
CA ASP A 106 -1.50 0.86 21.52
C ASP A 106 -0.08 1.41 21.25
N TYR A 107 0.22 1.80 20.00
CA TYR A 107 1.54 2.29 19.56
C TYR A 107 1.41 3.60 18.78
N LYS A 108 1.92 4.69 19.33
CA LYS A 108 1.87 6.05 18.75
C LYS A 108 2.61 6.19 17.42
N GLU A 109 3.48 5.26 17.10
CA GLU A 109 4.21 5.19 15.83
C GLU A 109 3.33 4.72 14.67
N PHE A 110 2.13 4.21 14.93
CA PHE A 110 1.20 3.76 13.90
C PHE A 110 0.05 4.73 13.69
N ILE A 111 -0.22 5.03 12.44
CA ILE A 111 -1.40 5.76 11.97
C ILE A 111 -2.29 4.73 11.26
N PRO A 112 -3.56 4.56 11.65
CA PRO A 112 -4.36 3.47 11.10
C PRO A 112 -4.88 3.79 9.71
N ALA A 113 -4.56 2.94 8.75
CA ALA A 113 -5.15 2.93 7.42
C ALA A 113 -6.01 1.68 7.25
N VAL A 114 -7.31 1.87 7.26
CA VAL A 114 -8.30 0.79 7.14
C VAL A 114 -8.45 0.34 5.69
N SER A 115 -9.03 -0.83 5.47
CA SER A 115 -9.36 -1.33 4.14
C SER A 115 -10.82 -1.80 4.16
N ILE A 116 -11.64 -1.22 3.28
CA ILE A 116 -13.08 -1.51 3.21
C ILE A 116 -13.45 -1.68 1.75
N HIS A 117 -14.02 -2.83 1.41
CA HIS A 117 -14.50 -3.06 0.04
C HIS A 117 -15.86 -2.38 -0.13
N PRO A 118 -16.03 -1.45 -1.11
CA PRO A 118 -17.26 -0.68 -1.24
C PRO A 118 -18.49 -1.52 -1.65
N ALA A 119 -18.30 -2.76 -2.14
CA ALA A 119 -19.39 -3.68 -2.41
C ALA A 119 -19.89 -4.46 -1.18
N ARG A 120 -19.24 -4.34 -0.03
CA ARG A 120 -19.75 -4.96 1.21
C ARG A 120 -21.17 -4.47 1.49
N PRO A 121 -22.09 -5.33 1.96
CA PRO A 121 -23.45 -4.90 2.33
C PRO A 121 -23.45 -3.83 3.44
N ASP A 122 -22.44 -3.85 4.32
CA ASP A 122 -22.27 -2.96 5.47
C ASP A 122 -21.14 -1.92 5.26
N ALA A 123 -20.79 -1.60 4.00
CA ALA A 123 -19.63 -0.76 3.70
C ALA A 123 -19.69 0.63 4.34
N ILE A 124 -20.88 1.25 4.37
CA ILE A 124 -21.11 2.58 4.95
C ILE A 124 -21.01 2.52 6.48
N GLU A 125 -21.65 1.54 7.10
CA GLU A 125 -21.62 1.30 8.53
C GLU A 125 -20.19 1.01 9.02
N GLU A 126 -19.46 0.16 8.28
CA GLU A 126 -18.08 -0.16 8.60
C GLU A 126 -17.19 1.09 8.47
N LEU A 127 -17.42 1.93 7.45
CA LEU A 127 -16.65 3.18 7.29
C LEU A 127 -16.89 4.13 8.48
N HIS A 128 -18.15 4.32 8.91
CA HIS A 128 -18.46 5.12 10.09
C HIS A 128 -17.79 4.55 11.35
N ARG A 129 -17.89 3.24 11.56
CA ARG A 129 -17.27 2.56 12.69
C ARG A 129 -15.75 2.75 12.73
N CYS A 130 -15.09 2.63 11.59
CA CYS A 130 -13.64 2.83 11.48
C CYS A 130 -13.24 4.30 11.75
N LEU A 131 -14.02 5.26 11.25
CA LEU A 131 -13.80 6.69 11.48
C LEU A 131 -13.92 7.03 12.98
N GLU A 132 -14.94 6.52 13.66
CA GLU A 132 -15.12 6.69 15.12
C GLU A 132 -13.95 6.11 15.92
N GLN A 133 -13.26 5.09 15.39
CA GLN A 133 -12.09 4.49 16.00
C GLN A 133 -10.76 5.14 15.56
N GLY A 134 -10.82 6.23 14.78
CA GLY A 134 -9.65 7.03 14.43
C GLY A 134 -8.97 6.64 13.12
N ALA A 135 -9.66 5.96 12.20
CA ALA A 135 -9.13 5.72 10.85
C ALA A 135 -8.69 7.03 10.18
N ALA A 136 -7.43 7.09 9.74
CA ALA A 136 -6.82 8.27 9.15
C ALA A 136 -6.63 8.18 7.63
N MET A 137 -6.74 7.00 7.06
CA MET A 137 -6.64 6.72 5.63
C MET A 137 -7.39 5.43 5.30
N MET A 138 -7.83 5.27 4.05
CA MET A 138 -8.31 4.00 3.52
C MET A 138 -7.33 3.45 2.47
N LYS A 139 -7.02 2.16 2.54
CA LYS A 139 -6.25 1.43 1.53
C LYS A 139 -7.18 0.57 0.69
N CYS A 140 -7.01 0.59 -0.63
CA CYS A 140 -7.56 -0.44 -1.51
C CYS A 140 -6.53 -0.92 -2.54
N LEU A 141 -6.75 -2.15 -3.01
CA LEU A 141 -6.01 -2.75 -4.12
C LEU A 141 -7.04 -3.14 -5.19
N PRO A 142 -7.44 -2.21 -6.06
CA PRO A 142 -8.54 -2.44 -7.00
C PRO A 142 -8.41 -3.72 -7.82
N ASN A 143 -7.22 -3.98 -8.36
CA ASN A 143 -6.91 -5.17 -9.18
C ASN A 143 -6.87 -6.48 -8.39
N CYS A 144 -6.54 -6.46 -7.10
CA CYS A 144 -6.48 -7.65 -6.23
C CYS A 144 -7.80 -7.90 -5.50
N GLN A 145 -8.54 -6.85 -5.17
CA GLN A 145 -9.79 -6.93 -4.41
C GLN A 145 -11.05 -6.94 -5.29
N ASN A 146 -10.91 -6.88 -6.62
CA ASN A 146 -12.01 -6.77 -7.59
C ASN A 146 -12.85 -5.50 -7.41
N ILE A 147 -12.20 -4.35 -7.19
CA ILE A 147 -12.89 -3.07 -7.01
C ILE A 147 -12.84 -2.26 -8.30
N ASN A 148 -13.95 -2.17 -9.03
CA ASN A 148 -14.10 -1.12 -10.05
C ASN A 148 -14.45 0.19 -9.35
N CYS A 149 -13.45 1.03 -9.06
CA CYS A 149 -13.70 2.30 -8.36
C CYS A 149 -14.61 3.26 -9.16
N ASN A 150 -14.75 3.08 -10.47
CA ASN A 150 -15.65 3.87 -11.33
C ASN A 150 -17.09 3.33 -11.38
N ASP A 151 -17.40 2.25 -10.66
CA ASP A 151 -18.77 1.78 -10.60
C ASP A 151 -19.65 2.80 -9.86
N SER A 152 -20.65 3.32 -10.56
CA SER A 152 -21.55 4.37 -10.04
C SER A 152 -22.30 3.96 -8.77
N LYS A 153 -22.47 2.66 -8.51
CA LYS A 153 -23.07 2.14 -7.28
C LYS A 153 -22.25 2.50 -6.02
N PHE A 154 -20.93 2.75 -6.17
CA PHE A 154 -20.04 3.14 -5.08
C PHE A 154 -20.01 4.65 -4.79
N LYS A 155 -20.72 5.47 -5.57
CA LYS A 155 -20.74 6.92 -5.36
C LYS A 155 -21.12 7.34 -3.95
N PRO A 156 -22.12 6.74 -3.27
CA PRO A 156 -22.43 7.07 -1.87
C PRO A 156 -21.23 6.83 -0.92
N PHE A 157 -20.47 5.77 -1.13
CA PHE A 157 -19.27 5.44 -0.34
C PHE A 157 -18.15 6.49 -0.56
N TRP A 158 -17.88 6.85 -1.81
CA TRP A 158 -16.89 7.89 -2.13
C TRP A 158 -17.30 9.27 -1.63
N ASN A 159 -18.57 9.62 -1.69
CA ASN A 159 -19.08 10.88 -1.13
C ASN A 159 -18.85 10.95 0.38
N LEU A 160 -19.13 9.88 1.13
CA LEU A 160 -18.87 9.84 2.57
C LEU A 160 -17.38 9.99 2.90
N MET A 161 -16.50 9.36 2.13
CA MET A 161 -15.05 9.56 2.28
C MET A 161 -14.64 11.01 2.04
N ALA A 162 -15.19 11.66 1.01
CA ALA A 162 -14.92 13.07 0.71
C ALA A 162 -15.45 14.01 1.81
N GLU A 163 -16.67 13.79 2.29
CA GLU A 163 -17.30 14.56 3.37
C GLU A 163 -16.52 14.46 4.69
N THR A 164 -15.96 13.30 4.97
CA THR A 164 -15.18 13.07 6.20
C THR A 164 -13.69 13.43 6.03
N GLY A 165 -13.27 13.76 4.80
CA GLY A 165 -11.88 14.06 4.49
C GLY A 165 -10.94 12.85 4.56
N LEU A 166 -11.47 11.61 4.55
CA LEU A 166 -10.65 10.40 4.61
C LEU A 166 -9.96 10.17 3.26
N PRO A 167 -8.61 10.23 3.17
CA PRO A 167 -7.91 10.00 1.92
C PRO A 167 -7.90 8.51 1.53
N LEU A 168 -7.82 8.27 0.23
CA LEU A 168 -7.69 6.94 -0.37
C LEU A 168 -6.26 6.70 -0.84
N LEU A 169 -5.59 5.68 -0.32
CA LEU A 169 -4.38 5.11 -0.91
C LEU A 169 -4.78 3.91 -1.78
N ALA A 170 -4.76 4.10 -3.11
CA ALA A 170 -5.13 3.08 -4.07
C ALA A 170 -3.90 2.46 -4.73
N HIS A 171 -3.81 1.13 -4.73
CA HIS A 171 -2.79 0.43 -5.54
C HIS A 171 -3.03 0.73 -7.02
N THR A 172 -1.96 1.05 -7.74
CA THR A 172 -1.97 1.29 -9.19
C THR A 172 -0.75 0.64 -9.85
N GLY A 173 -0.88 0.31 -11.12
CA GLY A 173 0.18 -0.40 -11.85
C GLY A 173 0.22 -1.90 -11.56
N GLY A 174 1.30 -2.56 -11.98
CA GLY A 174 1.43 -4.02 -11.87
C GLY A 174 1.50 -4.54 -10.43
N GLU A 175 1.09 -5.80 -10.21
CA GLU A 175 1.14 -6.48 -8.92
C GLU A 175 1.58 -7.94 -9.08
N HIS A 176 2.63 -8.34 -8.36
CA HIS A 176 3.16 -9.71 -8.41
C HIS A 176 3.30 -10.37 -7.03
N THR A 177 3.11 -9.61 -5.94
CA THR A 177 3.16 -10.12 -4.57
C THR A 177 1.83 -10.75 -4.18
N LEU A 178 0.73 -10.02 -4.41
CA LEU A 178 -0.63 -10.49 -4.14
C LEU A 178 -1.25 -11.18 -5.35
N GLN A 179 -2.39 -11.83 -5.16
CA GLN A 179 -3.17 -12.42 -6.23
C GLN A 179 -3.97 -11.33 -6.96
N VAL A 180 -3.69 -11.14 -8.23
CA VAL A 180 -4.49 -10.28 -9.10
C VAL A 180 -5.77 -11.01 -9.49
N VAL A 181 -6.91 -10.36 -9.32
CA VAL A 181 -8.25 -10.85 -9.71
C VAL A 181 -8.69 -10.22 -11.03
N ASN A 182 -8.48 -8.90 -11.18
CA ASN A 182 -8.79 -8.18 -12.40
C ASN A 182 -7.65 -7.19 -12.72
N ALA A 183 -6.85 -7.52 -13.73
CA ALA A 183 -5.67 -6.71 -14.09
C ALA A 183 -6.03 -5.31 -14.61
N ASP A 184 -7.20 -5.13 -15.22
CA ASP A 184 -7.62 -3.84 -15.78
C ASP A 184 -7.84 -2.78 -14.69
N TYR A 185 -8.14 -3.21 -13.45
CA TYR A 185 -8.32 -2.29 -12.33
C TYR A 185 -7.00 -1.75 -11.76
N ALA A 186 -5.85 -2.09 -12.35
CA ALA A 186 -4.56 -1.49 -12.06
C ALA A 186 -4.37 -0.10 -12.71
N ASP A 187 -5.18 0.23 -13.72
CA ASP A 187 -5.13 1.52 -14.41
C ASP A 187 -5.65 2.64 -13.48
N PRO A 188 -4.89 3.72 -13.23
CA PRO A 188 -5.35 4.84 -12.43
C PRO A 188 -6.57 5.56 -13.02
N GLU A 189 -6.95 5.32 -14.27
CA GLU A 189 -8.21 5.80 -14.83
C GLU A 189 -9.44 5.29 -14.05
N THR A 190 -9.32 4.13 -13.39
CA THR A 190 -10.36 3.60 -12.50
C THR A 190 -10.62 4.45 -11.27
N LEU A 191 -9.75 5.41 -10.96
CA LEU A 191 -9.87 6.30 -9.80
C LEU A 191 -10.65 7.59 -10.11
N ARG A 192 -11.19 7.73 -11.33
CA ARG A 192 -11.88 8.97 -11.74
C ARG A 192 -13.09 9.28 -10.86
N LEU A 193 -13.97 8.32 -10.61
CA LEU A 193 -15.17 8.57 -9.80
C LEU A 193 -14.86 9.01 -8.35
N PRO A 194 -13.97 8.38 -7.56
CA PRO A 194 -13.60 8.91 -6.27
C PRO A 194 -12.99 10.32 -6.34
N LEU A 195 -12.18 10.62 -7.37
CA LEU A 195 -11.64 11.97 -7.60
C LEU A 195 -12.75 12.99 -7.89
N GLU A 196 -13.72 12.67 -8.73
CA GLU A 196 -14.88 13.50 -9.03
C GLU A 196 -15.79 13.71 -7.81
N CYS A 197 -15.86 12.75 -6.91
CA CYS A 197 -16.55 12.89 -5.62
C CYS A 197 -15.79 13.80 -4.63
N GLY A 198 -14.54 14.17 -4.91
CA GLY A 198 -13.72 15.04 -4.06
C GLY A 198 -12.83 14.31 -3.06
N VAL A 199 -12.69 12.98 -3.17
CA VAL A 199 -11.76 12.21 -2.34
C VAL A 199 -10.32 12.60 -2.68
N ASN A 200 -9.47 12.86 -1.68
CA ASN A 200 -8.04 12.95 -1.88
C ASN A 200 -7.48 11.54 -2.15
N VAL A 201 -6.94 11.31 -3.33
CA VAL A 201 -6.46 10.00 -3.75
C VAL A 201 -4.95 10.00 -3.90
N ILE A 202 -4.29 8.98 -3.35
CA ILE A 202 -2.86 8.71 -3.52
C ILE A 202 -2.74 7.47 -4.41
N ALA A 203 -2.24 7.65 -5.64
CA ALA A 203 -1.91 6.55 -6.55
C ALA A 203 -0.59 5.91 -6.12
N ALA A 204 -0.65 4.72 -5.55
CA ALA A 204 0.52 4.00 -5.07
C ALA A 204 1.51 3.70 -6.21
N HIS A 205 2.81 3.67 -5.89
CA HIS A 205 3.90 3.33 -6.81
C HIS A 205 3.99 4.25 -8.04
N ALA A 206 3.42 5.47 -7.96
CA ALA A 206 3.32 6.40 -9.09
C ALA A 206 2.80 5.72 -10.39
N ALA A 207 1.91 4.74 -10.26
CA ALA A 207 1.31 3.96 -11.35
C ALA A 207 2.31 3.20 -12.24
N THR A 208 3.49 2.84 -11.70
CA THR A 208 4.51 2.09 -12.45
C THR A 208 4.17 0.60 -12.58
N GLY A 209 4.61 -0.03 -13.67
CA GLY A 209 4.56 -1.49 -13.82
C GLY A 209 5.50 -2.19 -12.83
N SER A 210 5.13 -3.38 -12.36
CA SER A 210 5.90 -4.22 -11.43
C SER A 210 6.66 -5.36 -12.12
N GLY A 211 6.37 -5.60 -13.38
CA GLY A 211 7.01 -6.63 -14.20
C GLY A 211 7.32 -6.12 -15.61
N PRO A 212 8.10 -6.88 -16.38
CA PRO A 212 8.56 -6.45 -17.72
C PRO A 212 7.43 -6.36 -18.76
N PHE A 213 6.29 -6.98 -18.51
CA PHE A 213 5.14 -7.01 -19.41
C PHE A 213 3.95 -6.23 -18.87
N ASP A 214 4.06 -5.62 -17.69
CA ASP A 214 3.00 -4.78 -17.15
C ASP A 214 2.88 -3.48 -17.95
N PRO A 215 1.67 -2.96 -18.14
CA PRO A 215 1.49 -1.64 -18.72
C PRO A 215 2.18 -0.55 -17.88
N ASP A 216 2.71 0.46 -18.54
CA ASP A 216 3.18 1.69 -17.91
C ASP A 216 2.04 2.72 -17.85
N TYR A 217 1.51 2.94 -16.64
CA TYR A 217 0.43 3.90 -16.42
C TYR A 217 0.91 5.27 -15.93
N VAL A 218 2.21 5.53 -15.86
CA VAL A 218 2.76 6.86 -15.50
C VAL A 218 2.18 7.97 -16.41
N PRO A 219 2.07 7.80 -17.73
CA PRO A 219 1.43 8.81 -18.60
C PRO A 219 -0.04 9.07 -18.24
N THR A 220 -0.81 8.03 -17.89
CA THR A 220 -2.20 8.16 -17.44
C THR A 220 -2.28 8.93 -16.11
N LEU A 221 -1.42 8.59 -15.14
CA LEU A 221 -1.33 9.31 -13.88
C LEU A 221 -1.05 10.80 -14.10
N ILE A 222 -0.06 11.14 -14.92
CA ILE A 222 0.31 12.54 -15.22
C ILE A 222 -0.88 13.29 -15.87
N ARG A 223 -1.61 12.65 -16.77
CA ARG A 223 -2.81 13.23 -17.39
C ARG A 223 -3.89 13.50 -16.34
N LEU A 224 -4.21 12.52 -15.49
CA LEU A 224 -5.20 12.69 -14.42
C LEU A 224 -4.78 13.75 -13.40
N MET A 225 -3.49 13.85 -13.05
CA MET A 225 -3.01 14.89 -12.15
C MET A 225 -3.14 16.31 -12.70
N ARG A 226 -3.22 16.49 -14.01
CA ARG A 226 -3.54 17.79 -14.63
C ARG A 226 -5.03 18.12 -14.51
N GLU A 227 -5.90 17.11 -14.55
CA GLU A 227 -7.35 17.26 -14.45
C GLU A 227 -7.79 17.42 -12.98
N PHE A 228 -7.18 16.68 -12.05
CA PHE A 228 -7.59 16.58 -10.65
C PHE A 228 -6.50 17.10 -9.70
N GLN A 229 -6.82 18.13 -8.91
CA GLN A 229 -5.90 18.69 -7.92
C GLN A 229 -5.82 17.83 -6.64
N ASN A 230 -6.79 16.97 -6.40
CA ASN A 230 -6.89 16.03 -5.29
C ASN A 230 -6.27 14.65 -5.59
N LEU A 231 -5.48 14.52 -6.69
CA LEU A 231 -4.71 13.32 -6.99
C LEU A 231 -3.24 13.53 -6.63
N TYR A 232 -2.70 12.62 -5.86
CA TYR A 232 -1.32 12.52 -5.41
C TYR A 232 -0.72 11.20 -5.88
N ALA A 233 0.60 11.04 -5.72
CA ALA A 233 1.31 9.77 -5.91
C ALA A 233 2.18 9.46 -4.70
N ASP A 234 2.63 8.22 -4.54
CA ASP A 234 3.65 7.88 -3.57
C ASP A 234 4.93 7.31 -4.22
N THR A 235 6.01 7.28 -3.42
CA THR A 235 7.31 6.72 -3.85
C THR A 235 7.45 5.24 -3.53
N SER A 236 6.40 4.60 -3.04
CA SER A 236 6.45 3.22 -2.55
C SER A 236 6.95 2.26 -3.64
N ALA A 237 7.81 1.33 -3.26
CA ALA A 237 8.47 0.36 -4.13
C ALA A 237 9.23 0.94 -5.35
N LEU A 238 9.42 2.25 -5.50
CA LEU A 238 10.19 2.77 -6.63
C LEU A 238 11.69 2.41 -6.56
N ASN A 239 12.16 1.93 -5.41
CA ASN A 239 13.52 1.40 -5.22
C ASN A 239 13.65 -0.11 -5.51
N VAL A 240 12.74 -0.68 -6.33
CA VAL A 240 12.88 -2.04 -6.88
C VAL A 240 13.23 -1.98 -8.37
N PRO A 241 13.83 -3.05 -8.97
CA PRO A 241 14.35 -2.99 -10.32
C PRO A 241 13.31 -2.58 -11.37
N THR A 242 12.13 -3.16 -11.28
CA THR A 242 11.06 -3.03 -12.27
C THR A 242 10.34 -1.68 -12.20
N ARG A 243 10.25 -1.06 -11.01
CA ARG A 243 9.56 0.23 -10.80
C ARG A 243 10.49 1.44 -10.80
N SER A 244 11.82 1.24 -10.78
CA SER A 244 12.80 2.33 -10.60
C SER A 244 12.79 3.41 -11.69
N TYR A 245 12.19 3.14 -12.85
CA TYR A 245 12.01 4.16 -13.88
C TYR A 245 11.05 5.28 -13.46
N GLY A 246 10.14 5.02 -12.53
CA GLY A 246 9.25 6.01 -11.95
C GLY A 246 9.91 7.02 -11.02
N LEU A 247 11.13 6.74 -10.53
CA LEU A 247 11.86 7.69 -9.67
C LEU A 247 12.12 9.04 -10.37
N ARG A 248 12.55 9.02 -11.64
CA ARG A 248 12.87 10.25 -12.38
C ARG A 248 11.65 11.15 -12.57
N PRO A 249 10.49 10.68 -13.06
CA PRO A 249 9.27 11.49 -13.11
C PRO A 249 8.87 12.07 -11.75
N CYS A 250 8.97 11.31 -10.66
CA CYS A 250 8.65 11.79 -9.31
C CYS A 250 9.58 12.92 -8.83
N LEU A 251 10.85 12.90 -9.23
CA LEU A 251 11.84 13.87 -8.78
C LEU A 251 11.91 15.12 -9.69
N GLU A 252 11.72 14.95 -11.00
CA GLU A 252 11.99 15.99 -12.00
C GLU A 252 10.71 16.65 -12.57
N SER A 253 9.53 16.05 -12.40
CA SER A 253 8.29 16.64 -12.88
C SER A 253 7.81 17.73 -11.92
N GLU A 254 7.70 18.95 -12.38
CA GLU A 254 7.11 20.07 -11.62
C GLU A 254 5.67 19.75 -11.15
N LEU A 255 4.93 18.99 -11.94
CA LEU A 255 3.57 18.56 -11.60
C LEU A 255 3.55 17.59 -10.42
N LEU A 256 4.51 16.65 -10.38
CA LEU A 256 4.62 15.62 -9.34
C LEU A 256 5.31 16.15 -8.07
N ALA A 257 6.32 17.03 -8.21
CA ALA A 257 7.17 17.49 -7.09
C ALA A 257 6.40 18.04 -5.88
N GLY A 258 5.23 18.64 -6.10
CA GLY A 258 4.37 19.15 -5.02
C GLY A 258 3.27 18.18 -4.56
N ARG A 259 3.17 16.98 -5.19
CA ARG A 259 2.06 16.04 -4.98
C ARG A 259 2.53 14.59 -4.87
N VAL A 260 3.78 14.38 -4.46
CA VAL A 260 4.33 13.07 -4.14
C VAL A 260 4.53 12.96 -2.64
N VAL A 261 4.03 11.89 -2.04
CA VAL A 261 4.25 11.56 -0.63
C VAL A 261 5.24 10.41 -0.50
N HIS A 262 5.91 10.33 0.62
CA HIS A 262 6.82 9.23 0.92
C HIS A 262 6.04 7.97 1.30
N GLY A 263 6.45 6.83 0.73
CA GLY A 263 6.02 5.49 1.10
C GLY A 263 7.16 4.50 0.87
N SER A 264 7.43 3.62 1.84
CA SER A 264 8.45 2.58 1.70
C SER A 264 7.95 1.34 0.95
N ASP A 265 6.65 1.04 1.07
CA ASP A 265 6.06 -0.25 0.70
C ASP A 265 6.62 -1.43 1.54
N TYR A 266 7.03 -1.11 2.78
CA TYR A 266 7.47 -2.17 3.69
C TYR A 266 6.41 -3.31 3.76
N PRO A 267 6.79 -4.61 3.66
CA PRO A 267 8.13 -5.17 3.73
C PRO A 267 8.81 -5.47 2.38
N VAL A 268 8.43 -4.79 1.30
CA VAL A 268 9.06 -4.98 -0.01
C VAL A 268 10.55 -4.62 0.05
N PRO A 269 11.46 -5.53 -0.40
CA PRO A 269 12.89 -5.26 -0.34
C PRO A 269 13.30 -4.15 -1.31
N THR A 270 13.79 -3.04 -0.79
CA THR A 270 14.30 -1.91 -1.58
C THR A 270 15.83 -1.92 -1.68
N SER A 271 16.39 -1.18 -2.66
CA SER A 271 17.82 -1.01 -2.79
C SER A 271 18.17 0.31 -3.49
N PRO A 272 19.10 1.11 -2.94
CA PRO A 272 19.57 2.34 -3.59
C PRO A 272 20.33 2.07 -4.91
N ALA A 273 20.68 0.79 -5.21
CA ALA A 273 21.32 0.40 -6.45
C ALA A 273 20.54 0.85 -7.69
N TRP A 274 19.21 0.84 -7.60
CA TRP A 274 18.36 1.19 -8.75
C TRP A 274 18.37 2.70 -9.02
N ALA A 275 18.42 3.54 -7.99
CA ALA A 275 18.62 4.97 -8.14
C ALA A 275 20.00 5.29 -8.76
N TRP A 276 21.05 4.58 -8.31
CA TRP A 276 22.40 4.71 -8.88
C TRP A 276 22.46 4.27 -10.34
N LEU A 277 21.91 3.12 -10.69
CA LEU A 277 21.85 2.62 -12.07
C LEU A 277 21.05 3.52 -13.01
N ARG A 278 20.10 4.30 -12.46
CA ARG A 278 19.32 5.31 -13.20
C ARG A 278 20.02 6.67 -13.29
N GLY A 279 21.22 6.82 -12.68
CA GLY A 279 21.97 8.08 -12.68
C GLY A 279 21.32 9.19 -11.86
N LEU A 280 20.52 8.82 -10.84
CA LEU A 280 19.84 9.77 -9.94
C LEU A 280 20.66 10.10 -8.69
N ILE A 281 21.62 9.24 -8.36
CA ILE A 281 22.60 9.44 -7.29
C ILE A 281 24.00 9.10 -7.80
N ASP A 282 25.01 9.76 -7.24
CA ASP A 282 26.41 9.50 -7.55
C ASP A 282 27.00 8.32 -6.76
N SER A 283 28.30 8.04 -6.98
CA SER A 283 28.98 6.90 -6.34
C SER A 283 29.19 7.09 -4.83
N ASP A 284 29.32 8.32 -4.36
CA ASP A 284 29.51 8.62 -2.94
C ASP A 284 28.17 8.49 -2.19
N GLN A 285 27.10 9.02 -2.77
CA GLN A 285 25.73 8.80 -2.30
C GLN A 285 25.37 7.33 -2.27
N TRP A 286 25.66 6.58 -3.34
CA TRP A 286 25.51 5.13 -3.38
C TRP A 286 26.26 4.43 -2.24
N THR A 287 27.54 4.81 -2.02
CA THR A 287 28.38 4.21 -0.99
C THR A 287 27.85 4.48 0.42
N SER A 288 27.24 5.62 0.64
CA SER A 288 26.58 5.97 1.89
C SER A 288 25.27 5.22 2.08
N LEU A 289 24.38 5.26 1.10
CA LEU A 289 23.04 4.67 1.17
C LEU A 289 23.04 3.13 1.26
N LYS A 290 23.98 2.45 0.60
CA LYS A 290 24.08 0.97 0.68
C LYS A 290 24.43 0.43 2.07
N ARG A 291 24.87 1.29 3.02
CA ARG A 291 25.16 0.92 4.40
C ARG A 291 23.90 0.94 5.28
N ILE A 292 22.85 1.59 4.82
CA ILE A 292 21.56 1.63 5.51
C ILE A 292 20.93 0.24 5.36
N SER A 293 20.73 -0.43 6.49
CA SER A 293 20.11 -1.75 6.54
C SER A 293 18.66 -1.71 7.02
N ASN A 294 18.22 -0.55 7.52
CA ASN A 294 16.86 -0.33 7.95
C ASN A 294 15.95 -0.12 6.73
N PRO A 295 14.95 -0.97 6.48
CA PRO A 295 14.10 -0.88 5.30
C PRO A 295 13.10 0.29 5.32
N ILE A 296 12.95 0.96 6.46
CA ILE A 296 12.09 2.14 6.64
C ILE A 296 12.87 3.44 6.42
N GLU A 297 14.19 3.42 6.52
CA GLU A 297 15.05 4.58 6.34
C GLU A 297 15.45 4.76 4.86
#